data_f273c763680d93ca1e7b77386708f50f
#
_entry.id   f273c763680d93ca1e7b77386708f50f
#
_cell.length_a   1.000
_cell.length_b   1.000
_cell.length_c   1.000
_cell.angle_alpha   90.00
_cell.angle_beta   90.00
_cell.angle_gamma   90.00
#
_symmetry.space_group_name_H-M   'P 1'
#
loop_
_entity.id
_entity.type
_entity.pdbx_description
1 polymer ?
#
loop_
_entity_poly.entity_id
_entity_poly.type
_entity_poly.pdbx_seq_one_letter_code
_entity_poly.pdbx_strand_id
1 'polypeptide(L)'
;MSILFAATSGSNTAPIDKGFILTANKGDHTMGIIDPVSMKQIAAVPENGVTGHEVIASPDGKFAYVPIYGNSGVGKPGTDGRNIVVVDLKSHEVSGNIDFGKGVRPHCPVYDAKRNLLYVSTELDNTISIINPKTLQIVGAIPTGQAESHMFALSHAGHLGYTANVGPVTVSVLDMDAHKTLTIIPISKNTQRISIAPDDSMVFTADQTKPQLAVIDTKTNSIKQWIPLDAPGYGTAPTSDGKYLVVAIPSAHQVAIVDLASLKVIHTIPVPASPQAVAIRPDNKMAYVSCDSASQVAAVNLSDWSVSLINAGKGTDGITWVAQN
;
A
#
# COMPACT_ATOMS: atom_id res chain seq x y z
N MET A 1 -19.72 44.59 30.70
CA MET A 1 -20.47 43.48 30.02
C MET A 1 -19.71 43.20 28.71
N SER A 2 -18.71 42.33 28.77
CA SER A 2 -17.84 41.99 27.64
C SER A 2 -18.37 40.70 27.04
N ILE A 3 -18.78 40.75 25.78
CA ILE A 3 -19.24 39.58 25.03
C ILE A 3 -18.03 38.91 24.40
N LEU A 4 -17.70 37.71 24.88
CA LEU A 4 -16.68 36.84 24.27
C LEU A 4 -17.31 36.16 23.06
N PHE A 5 -16.81 36.47 21.85
CA PHE A 5 -17.09 35.67 20.66
C PHE A 5 -16.18 34.43 20.68
N ALA A 6 -16.76 33.27 20.89
CA ALA A 6 -16.09 32.00 20.68
C ALA A 6 -16.02 31.75 19.16
N ALA A 7 -14.83 31.80 18.60
CA ALA A 7 -14.57 31.38 17.23
C ALA A 7 -14.59 29.83 17.21
N THR A 8 -15.65 29.25 16.67
CA THR A 8 -15.68 27.83 16.32
C THR A 8 -14.83 27.63 15.07
N SER A 9 -13.63 27.10 15.26
CA SER A 9 -12.83 26.55 14.16
C SER A 9 -13.51 25.28 13.65
N GLY A 10 -14.38 25.41 12.68
CA GLY A 10 -14.90 24.29 11.92
C GLY A 10 -13.73 23.68 11.13
N SER A 11 -13.25 22.50 11.54
CA SER A 11 -12.42 21.69 10.68
C SER A 11 -13.25 21.27 9.46
N ASN A 12 -12.99 21.89 8.33
CA ASN A 12 -13.59 21.52 7.04
C ASN A 12 -12.90 20.23 6.57
N THR A 13 -13.21 19.10 7.21
CA THR A 13 -12.83 17.78 6.69
C THR A 13 -13.74 17.47 5.52
N ALA A 14 -13.14 17.29 4.34
CA ALA A 14 -13.87 16.82 3.16
C ALA A 14 -14.65 15.54 3.50
N PRO A 15 -15.82 15.29 2.87
CA PRO A 15 -16.55 14.05 3.08
C PRO A 15 -15.66 12.87 2.73
N ILE A 16 -15.46 11.96 3.70
CA ILE A 16 -14.54 10.80 3.58
C ILE A 16 -14.97 9.76 2.52
N ASP A 17 -16.17 9.87 2.01
CA ASP A 17 -16.76 9.05 0.95
C ASP A 17 -16.60 9.66 -0.46
N LYS A 18 -16.10 10.90 -0.55
CA LYS A 18 -15.75 11.53 -1.83
C LYS A 18 -14.26 11.41 -2.10
N GLY A 19 -13.93 10.95 -3.30
CA GLY A 19 -12.53 10.77 -3.68
C GLY A 19 -12.38 9.94 -4.93
N PHE A 20 -11.14 9.59 -5.20
CA PHE A 20 -10.72 8.78 -6.34
C PHE A 20 -9.96 7.54 -5.90
N ILE A 21 -9.88 6.55 -6.78
CA ILE A 21 -8.99 5.42 -6.66
C ILE A 21 -7.84 5.66 -7.63
N LEU A 22 -6.61 5.53 -7.15
CA LEU A 22 -5.43 5.50 -8.00
C LEU A 22 -4.97 4.07 -8.17
N THR A 23 -4.52 3.72 -9.37
CA THR A 23 -3.97 2.39 -9.70
C THR A 23 -2.65 2.52 -10.44
N ALA A 24 -1.70 1.61 -10.16
CA ALA A 24 -0.53 1.41 -11.00
C ALA A 24 -0.86 0.33 -12.04
N ASN A 25 -0.90 0.70 -13.33
CA ASN A 25 -1.26 -0.19 -14.43
C ASN A 25 0.02 -0.65 -15.13
N LYS A 26 0.64 -1.72 -14.63
CA LYS A 26 1.94 -2.23 -15.10
C LYS A 26 2.00 -2.52 -16.59
N GLY A 27 0.92 -3.08 -17.15
CA GLY A 27 0.85 -3.46 -18.54
C GLY A 27 0.69 -2.30 -19.51
N ASP A 28 0.14 -1.18 -19.05
CA ASP A 28 -0.03 0.04 -19.84
C ASP A 28 1.03 1.11 -19.52
N HIS A 29 1.84 0.91 -18.48
CA HIS A 29 2.83 1.88 -17.97
C HIS A 29 2.17 3.23 -17.65
N THR A 30 1.04 3.17 -16.94
CA THR A 30 0.26 4.36 -16.56
C THR A 30 -0.19 4.30 -15.11
N MET A 31 -0.35 5.47 -14.51
CA MET A 31 -1.17 5.63 -13.31
C MET A 31 -2.62 5.88 -13.72
N GLY A 32 -3.54 5.02 -13.30
CA GLY A 32 -4.97 5.19 -13.51
C GLY A 32 -5.61 6.06 -12.44
N ILE A 33 -6.57 6.90 -12.83
CA ILE A 33 -7.46 7.63 -11.92
C ILE A 33 -8.87 7.14 -12.16
N ILE A 34 -9.51 6.57 -11.15
CA ILE A 34 -10.83 5.97 -11.23
C ILE A 34 -11.79 6.77 -10.37
N ASP A 35 -12.92 7.17 -10.95
CA ASP A 35 -14.04 7.74 -10.21
C ASP A 35 -14.97 6.60 -9.74
N PRO A 36 -15.06 6.35 -8.44
CA PRO A 36 -15.88 5.27 -7.90
C PRO A 36 -17.38 5.53 -8.00
N VAL A 37 -17.81 6.78 -8.24
CA VAL A 37 -19.22 7.13 -8.40
C VAL A 37 -19.72 6.76 -9.80
N SER A 38 -18.99 7.16 -10.83
CA SER A 38 -19.30 6.78 -12.22
C SER A 38 -18.83 5.36 -12.57
N MET A 39 -18.06 4.69 -11.71
CA MET A 39 -17.49 3.37 -11.92
C MET A 39 -16.60 3.30 -13.17
N LYS A 40 -15.81 4.35 -13.41
CA LYS A 40 -14.97 4.47 -14.63
C LYS A 40 -13.56 4.97 -14.28
N GLN A 41 -12.57 4.46 -15.02
CA GLN A 41 -11.28 5.13 -15.12
C GLN A 41 -11.46 6.39 -15.96
N ILE A 42 -11.21 7.55 -15.35
CA ILE A 42 -11.41 8.87 -15.95
C ILE A 42 -10.12 9.46 -16.52
N ALA A 43 -8.96 8.95 -16.10
CA ALA A 43 -7.67 9.33 -16.65
C ALA A 43 -6.67 8.16 -16.58
N ALA A 44 -5.67 8.20 -17.48
CA ALA A 44 -4.50 7.34 -17.46
C ALA A 44 -3.27 8.24 -17.72
N VAL A 45 -2.43 8.42 -16.71
CA VAL A 45 -1.27 9.29 -16.77
C VAL A 45 -0.04 8.46 -17.10
N PRO A 46 0.69 8.72 -18.20
CA PRO A 46 1.91 7.98 -18.54
C PRO A 46 2.98 8.13 -17.45
N GLU A 47 3.60 7.03 -17.04
CA GLU A 47 4.64 7.01 -16.02
C GLU A 47 6.02 7.46 -16.54
N ASN A 48 6.19 7.54 -17.87
CA ASN A 48 7.46 7.91 -18.53
C ASN A 48 8.66 7.08 -18.01
N GLY A 49 8.43 5.82 -17.67
CA GLY A 49 9.41 4.91 -17.12
C GLY A 49 9.21 3.48 -17.57
N VAL A 50 9.96 2.56 -16.95
CA VAL A 50 9.88 1.14 -17.31
C VAL A 50 8.55 0.57 -16.85
N THR A 51 8.25 0.61 -15.55
CA THR A 51 6.89 0.43 -14.99
C THR A 51 6.85 0.72 -13.50
N GLY A 52 5.78 1.35 -13.02
CA GLY A 52 5.40 1.45 -11.62
C GLY A 52 4.61 0.22 -11.17
N HIS A 53 4.76 -0.15 -9.91
CA HIS A 53 4.01 -1.25 -9.31
C HIS A 53 3.07 -0.77 -8.20
N GLU A 54 3.39 0.34 -7.57
CA GLU A 54 2.65 0.91 -6.45
C GLU A 54 2.36 2.39 -6.68
N VAL A 55 1.39 2.91 -5.94
CA VAL A 55 1.01 4.32 -5.97
C VAL A 55 0.50 4.77 -4.62
N ILE A 56 0.88 5.98 -4.19
CA ILE A 56 0.30 6.65 -3.03
C ILE A 56 0.00 8.11 -3.36
N ALA A 57 -0.99 8.68 -2.67
CA ALA A 57 -1.26 10.12 -2.75
C ALA A 57 -0.69 10.89 -1.56
N SER A 58 -0.44 12.17 -1.75
CA SER A 58 -0.22 13.10 -0.64
C SER A 58 -1.50 13.23 0.21
N PRO A 59 -1.40 13.45 1.53
CA PRO A 59 -2.56 13.55 2.42
C PRO A 59 -3.55 14.66 2.06
N ASP A 60 -3.09 15.70 1.36
CA ASP A 60 -3.94 16.79 0.87
C ASP A 60 -4.60 16.51 -0.48
N GLY A 61 -4.37 15.31 -1.05
CA GLY A 61 -4.96 14.87 -2.31
C GLY A 61 -4.46 15.61 -3.55
N LYS A 62 -3.34 16.35 -3.47
CA LYS A 62 -2.84 17.14 -4.61
C LYS A 62 -1.90 16.39 -5.52
N PHE A 63 -1.08 15.50 -4.97
CA PHE A 63 -0.05 14.77 -5.70
C PHE A 63 -0.18 13.27 -5.51
N ALA A 64 0.20 12.52 -6.53
CA ALA A 64 0.46 11.10 -6.44
C ALA A 64 1.95 10.82 -6.68
N TYR A 65 2.46 9.77 -6.04
CA TYR A 65 3.83 9.30 -6.16
C TYR A 65 3.82 7.87 -6.68
N VAL A 66 4.46 7.66 -7.83
CA VAL A 66 4.53 6.36 -8.52
C VAL A 66 6.00 5.94 -8.59
N PRO A 67 6.46 5.04 -7.73
CA PRO A 67 7.81 4.49 -7.82
C PRO A 67 7.95 3.63 -9.08
N ILE A 68 8.94 3.93 -9.90
CA ILE A 68 9.27 3.16 -11.11
C ILE A 68 10.21 2.04 -10.73
N TYR A 69 9.66 0.85 -10.52
CA TYR A 69 10.39 -0.32 -10.04
C TYR A 69 11.31 -0.92 -11.11
N GLY A 70 10.79 -1.09 -12.31
CA GLY A 70 11.48 -1.75 -13.40
C GLY A 70 10.67 -2.92 -13.97
N ASN A 71 11.27 -3.70 -14.88
CA ASN A 71 10.57 -4.75 -15.61
C ASN A 71 10.89 -6.18 -15.15
N SER A 72 11.50 -6.32 -13.98
CA SER A 72 11.86 -7.62 -13.42
C SER A 72 11.02 -7.95 -12.18
N GLY A 73 11.00 -9.22 -11.79
CA GLY A 73 10.51 -9.62 -10.47
C GLY A 73 11.58 -9.42 -9.39
N VAL A 74 11.17 -9.51 -8.12
CA VAL A 74 12.06 -9.41 -6.95
C VAL A 74 13.22 -10.40 -7.06
N GLY A 75 14.44 -9.93 -6.86
CA GLY A 75 15.65 -10.74 -6.95
C GLY A 75 15.98 -11.29 -8.36
N LYS A 76 15.25 -10.85 -9.41
CA LYS A 76 15.49 -11.30 -10.79
C LYS A 76 16.18 -10.21 -11.61
N PRO A 77 17.00 -10.59 -12.61
CA PRO A 77 17.62 -9.62 -13.51
C PRO A 77 16.59 -8.91 -14.39
N GLY A 78 16.89 -7.67 -14.77
CA GLY A 78 16.05 -6.85 -15.64
C GLY A 78 16.55 -5.41 -15.67
N THR A 79 15.71 -4.50 -16.17
CA THR A 79 15.97 -3.07 -16.12
C THR A 79 15.52 -2.52 -14.77
N ASP A 80 16.45 -2.00 -14.00
CA ASP A 80 16.20 -1.48 -12.65
C ASP A 80 15.68 -0.04 -12.73
N GLY A 81 14.52 0.19 -12.14
CA GLY A 81 13.98 1.54 -12.00
C GLY A 81 14.81 2.38 -11.02
N ARG A 82 14.78 3.70 -11.24
CA ARG A 82 15.64 4.66 -10.52
C ARG A 82 14.93 5.90 -10.04
N ASN A 83 13.65 6.02 -10.27
CA ASN A 83 12.93 7.26 -10.00
C ASN A 83 11.52 7.03 -9.45
N ILE A 84 10.96 8.08 -8.87
CA ILE A 84 9.55 8.17 -8.52
C ILE A 84 8.94 9.29 -9.34
N VAL A 85 7.91 8.99 -10.10
CA VAL A 85 7.13 9.99 -10.85
C VAL A 85 6.17 10.68 -9.90
N VAL A 86 6.10 12.01 -9.99
CA VAL A 86 5.15 12.83 -9.23
C VAL A 86 4.10 13.35 -10.18
N VAL A 87 2.84 13.04 -9.90
CA VAL A 87 1.69 13.45 -10.73
C VAL A 87 0.86 14.48 -9.96
N ASP A 88 0.54 15.59 -10.62
CA ASP A 88 -0.46 16.55 -10.13
C ASP A 88 -1.86 15.99 -10.40
N LEU A 89 -2.62 15.74 -9.32
CA LEU A 89 -3.94 15.11 -9.41
C LEU A 89 -5.05 16.05 -9.88
N LYS A 90 -4.77 17.35 -9.99
CA LYS A 90 -5.71 18.33 -10.54
C LYS A 90 -5.60 18.43 -12.05
N SER A 91 -4.38 18.49 -12.58
CA SER A 91 -4.13 18.55 -14.03
C SER A 91 -4.08 17.19 -14.68
N HIS A 92 -3.91 16.11 -13.92
CA HIS A 92 -3.66 14.75 -14.40
C HIS A 92 -2.37 14.65 -15.24
N GLU A 93 -1.33 15.39 -14.85
CA GLU A 93 -0.05 15.45 -15.57
C GLU A 93 1.12 15.17 -14.66
N VAL A 94 2.22 14.67 -15.23
CA VAL A 94 3.49 14.54 -14.50
C VAL A 94 4.00 15.94 -14.19
N SER A 95 4.20 16.24 -12.90
CA SER A 95 4.63 17.54 -12.38
C SER A 95 6.04 17.52 -11.80
N GLY A 96 6.62 16.34 -11.57
CA GLY A 96 7.94 16.21 -10.99
C GLY A 96 8.52 14.81 -11.07
N ASN A 97 9.76 14.69 -10.65
CA ASN A 97 10.49 13.42 -10.62
C ASN A 97 11.51 13.43 -9.48
N ILE A 98 11.60 12.32 -8.76
CA ILE A 98 12.61 12.08 -7.72
C ILE A 98 13.56 11.03 -8.27
N ASP A 99 14.80 11.43 -8.55
CA ASP A 99 15.80 10.56 -9.16
C ASP A 99 16.83 10.09 -8.12
N PHE A 100 17.02 8.79 -8.01
CA PHE A 100 18.01 8.16 -7.14
C PHE A 100 19.44 8.15 -7.74
N GLY A 101 19.61 8.61 -8.98
CA GLY A 101 20.91 8.67 -9.67
C GLY A 101 21.39 7.31 -10.22
N LYS A 102 20.85 6.20 -9.70
CA LYS A 102 21.16 4.81 -10.11
C LYS A 102 19.91 3.94 -9.99
N GLY A 103 19.93 2.76 -10.59
CA GLY A 103 18.87 1.75 -10.40
C GLY A 103 18.84 1.28 -8.96
N VAL A 104 17.72 1.49 -8.26
CA VAL A 104 17.50 1.08 -6.86
C VAL A 104 16.24 0.26 -6.68
N ARG A 105 15.42 0.13 -7.73
CA ARG A 105 14.07 -0.47 -7.69
C ARG A 105 13.22 0.12 -6.57
N PRO A 106 12.85 1.41 -6.63
CA PRO A 106 11.95 1.99 -5.64
C PRO A 106 10.58 1.31 -5.77
N HIS A 107 9.98 0.87 -4.64
CA HIS A 107 8.77 0.08 -4.72
C HIS A 107 7.63 0.62 -3.85
N CYS A 108 7.61 0.33 -2.57
CA CYS A 108 6.48 0.64 -1.70
C CYS A 108 6.58 2.08 -1.14
N PRO A 109 5.74 3.02 -1.63
CA PRO A 109 5.70 4.36 -1.09
C PRO A 109 4.73 4.43 0.10
N VAL A 110 5.16 5.05 1.19
CA VAL A 110 4.33 5.31 2.38
C VAL A 110 4.51 6.76 2.80
N TYR A 111 3.40 7.49 2.92
CA TYR A 111 3.44 8.90 3.33
C TYR A 111 3.20 9.04 4.83
N ASP A 112 4.16 9.63 5.54
CA ASP A 112 4.01 10.05 6.93
C ASP A 112 3.46 11.48 6.99
N ALA A 113 2.17 11.60 7.21
CA ALA A 113 1.50 12.90 7.31
C ALA A 113 1.96 13.72 8.52
N LYS A 114 2.41 13.08 9.60
CA LYS A 114 2.84 13.76 10.83
C LYS A 114 4.19 14.46 10.64
N ARG A 115 5.14 13.77 9.98
CA ARG A 115 6.46 14.32 9.69
C ARG A 115 6.53 15.04 8.34
N ASN A 116 5.49 14.88 7.50
CA ASN A 116 5.45 15.31 6.11
C ASN A 116 6.66 14.76 5.34
N LEU A 117 6.84 13.46 5.40
CA LEU A 117 7.89 12.71 4.72
C LEU A 117 7.27 11.58 3.87
N LEU A 118 7.91 11.29 2.75
CA LEU A 118 7.61 10.12 1.94
C LEU A 118 8.72 9.09 2.18
N TYR A 119 8.33 7.90 2.62
CA TYR A 119 9.20 6.74 2.76
C TYR A 119 9.00 5.82 1.55
N VAL A 120 10.10 5.29 1.01
CA VAL A 120 10.02 4.35 -0.12
C VAL A 120 11.04 3.24 0.07
N SER A 121 10.61 1.98 -0.06
CA SER A 121 11.56 0.86 -0.10
C SER A 121 12.41 0.94 -1.36
N THR A 122 13.73 0.83 -1.19
CA THR A 122 14.71 0.79 -2.28
C THR A 122 15.41 -0.58 -2.23
N GLU A 123 14.87 -1.52 -3.02
CA GLU A 123 15.17 -2.95 -2.92
C GLU A 123 16.66 -3.24 -3.05
N LEU A 124 17.34 -2.67 -4.05
CA LEU A 124 18.76 -2.94 -4.32
C LEU A 124 19.71 -2.27 -3.33
N ASP A 125 19.26 -1.22 -2.64
CA ASP A 125 20.04 -0.56 -1.58
C ASP A 125 19.76 -1.16 -0.19
N ASN A 126 18.77 -2.04 -0.07
CA ASN A 126 18.35 -2.62 1.21
C ASN A 126 18.00 -1.57 2.25
N THR A 127 17.28 -0.51 1.82
CA THR A 127 16.91 0.61 2.68
C THR A 127 15.44 1.02 2.49
N ILE A 128 14.95 1.78 3.47
CA ILE A 128 13.81 2.67 3.30
C ILE A 128 14.35 4.08 3.08
N SER A 129 14.25 4.58 1.88
CA SER A 129 14.65 5.95 1.55
C SER A 129 13.68 6.96 2.14
N ILE A 130 14.21 8.07 2.66
CA ILE A 130 13.46 9.18 3.25
C ILE A 130 13.48 10.35 2.28
N ILE A 131 12.32 10.83 1.89
CA ILE A 131 12.17 11.87 0.87
C ILE A 131 11.38 13.04 1.46
N ASN A 132 11.86 14.24 1.19
CA ASN A 132 11.08 15.45 1.45
C ASN A 132 10.16 15.73 0.24
N PRO A 133 8.83 15.59 0.38
CA PRO A 133 7.91 15.70 -0.75
C PRO A 133 7.75 17.13 -1.27
N LYS A 134 8.15 18.15 -0.50
CA LYS A 134 8.10 19.56 -0.94
C LYS A 134 9.26 19.92 -1.87
N THR A 135 10.45 19.38 -1.57
CA THR A 135 11.66 19.66 -2.35
C THR A 135 11.99 18.57 -3.35
N LEU A 136 11.30 17.43 -3.28
CA LEU A 136 11.54 16.21 -4.05
C LEU A 136 12.97 15.66 -3.87
N GLN A 137 13.58 15.94 -2.71
CA GLN A 137 14.95 15.52 -2.40
C GLN A 137 14.96 14.32 -1.47
N ILE A 138 15.87 13.38 -1.72
CA ILE A 138 16.20 12.29 -0.80
C ILE A 138 17.00 12.91 0.34
N VAL A 139 16.49 12.81 1.57
CA VAL A 139 17.08 13.44 2.75
C VAL A 139 17.69 12.45 3.73
N GLY A 140 17.54 11.15 3.47
CA GLY A 140 18.11 10.09 4.31
C GLY A 140 17.69 8.71 3.86
N ALA A 141 18.16 7.70 4.58
CA ALA A 141 17.76 6.31 4.39
C ALA A 141 17.88 5.53 5.70
N ILE A 142 17.04 4.52 5.87
CA ILE A 142 17.05 3.60 7.02
C ILE A 142 17.44 2.22 6.51
N PRO A 143 18.56 1.63 6.97
CA PRO A 143 18.94 0.27 6.58
C PRO A 143 17.93 -0.74 7.11
N THR A 144 17.53 -1.68 6.28
CA THR A 144 16.58 -2.73 6.66
C THR A 144 17.26 -3.97 7.26
N GLY A 145 18.57 -4.06 7.11
CA GLY A 145 19.36 -5.20 7.59
C GLY A 145 19.15 -6.49 6.79
N GLN A 146 18.35 -6.46 5.72
CA GLN A 146 18.01 -7.60 4.88
C GLN A 146 17.97 -7.22 3.42
N ALA A 147 18.30 -8.16 2.54
CA ALA A 147 18.13 -8.00 1.10
C ALA A 147 16.65 -8.06 0.68
N GLU A 148 16.37 -7.53 -0.51
CA GLU A 148 15.05 -7.61 -1.14
C GLU A 148 13.90 -7.13 -0.24
N SER A 149 14.15 -6.04 0.51
CA SER A 149 13.11 -5.35 1.28
C SER A 149 12.15 -4.67 0.32
N HIS A 150 10.98 -5.28 0.13
CA HIS A 150 10.08 -4.98 -0.97
C HIS A 150 8.89 -4.12 -0.53
N MET A 151 8.08 -4.59 0.38
CA MET A 151 6.96 -3.83 0.93
C MET A 151 7.28 -3.28 2.31
N PHE A 152 6.63 -2.16 2.65
CA PHE A 152 6.85 -1.43 3.88
C PHE A 152 5.53 -0.99 4.51
N ALA A 153 5.40 -1.17 5.82
CA ALA A 153 4.30 -0.63 6.62
C ALA A 153 4.86 0.26 7.73
N LEU A 154 4.28 1.44 7.89
CA LEU A 154 4.62 2.39 8.95
C LEU A 154 3.56 2.29 10.05
N SER A 155 3.98 2.26 11.31
CA SER A 155 3.04 2.36 12.44
C SER A 155 2.30 3.71 12.41
N HIS A 156 1.04 3.72 12.83
CA HIS A 156 0.23 4.95 12.87
C HIS A 156 0.81 5.98 13.85
N ALA A 157 1.52 5.50 14.89
CA ALA A 157 2.31 6.35 15.77
C ALA A 157 3.51 6.99 15.04
N GLY A 158 4.01 6.35 13.98
CA GLY A 158 5.13 6.81 13.16
C GLY A 158 6.52 6.39 13.68
N HIS A 159 6.61 5.72 14.81
CA HIS A 159 7.90 5.38 15.46
C HIS A 159 8.50 4.06 14.97
N LEU A 160 7.68 3.14 14.48
CA LEU A 160 8.11 1.82 14.00
C LEU A 160 7.77 1.64 12.53
N GLY A 161 8.65 0.96 11.81
CA GLY A 161 8.46 0.52 10.45
C GLY A 161 8.66 -0.99 10.32
N TYR A 162 8.00 -1.61 9.36
CA TYR A 162 8.08 -3.05 9.12
C TYR A 162 8.28 -3.31 7.63
N THR A 163 9.30 -4.09 7.25
CA THR A 163 9.54 -4.46 5.85
C THR A 163 9.33 -5.93 5.63
N ALA A 164 8.65 -6.31 4.56
CA ALA A 164 8.66 -7.68 4.06
C ALA A 164 9.88 -7.88 3.14
N ASN A 165 10.76 -8.81 3.51
CA ASN A 165 12.01 -9.09 2.82
C ASN A 165 11.89 -10.43 2.08
N VAL A 166 11.80 -10.37 0.75
CA VAL A 166 11.35 -11.51 -0.07
C VAL A 166 12.38 -12.65 -0.09
N GLY A 167 13.64 -12.37 -0.42
CA GLY A 167 14.68 -13.38 -0.50
C GLY A 167 15.03 -14.02 0.84
N PRO A 168 15.31 -13.24 1.90
CA PRO A 168 15.60 -13.76 3.24
C PRO A 168 14.39 -14.33 3.96
N VAL A 169 13.17 -14.06 3.48
CA VAL A 169 11.90 -14.54 4.06
C VAL A 169 11.71 -14.08 5.51
N THR A 170 11.87 -12.78 5.71
CA THR A 170 11.85 -12.16 7.04
C THR A 170 11.02 -10.88 7.03
N VAL A 171 10.67 -10.41 8.20
CA VAL A 171 10.19 -9.04 8.44
C VAL A 171 11.24 -8.31 9.27
N SER A 172 11.75 -7.16 8.77
CA SER A 172 12.58 -6.28 9.57
C SER A 172 11.71 -5.31 10.35
N VAL A 173 12.04 -5.07 11.61
CA VAL A 173 11.46 -4.03 12.46
C VAL A 173 12.44 -2.87 12.54
N LEU A 174 11.98 -1.68 12.18
CA LEU A 174 12.79 -0.48 12.08
C LEU A 174 12.38 0.55 13.14
N ASP A 175 13.37 1.17 13.76
CA ASP A 175 13.21 2.39 14.55
C ASP A 175 13.29 3.58 13.59
N MET A 176 12.14 4.24 13.37
CA MET A 176 12.03 5.34 12.42
C MET A 176 12.63 6.65 12.94
N ASP A 177 12.80 6.78 14.24
CA ASP A 177 13.41 7.96 14.87
C ASP A 177 14.93 7.83 14.93
N ALA A 178 15.44 6.64 15.27
CA ALA A 178 16.88 6.37 15.34
C ALA A 178 17.48 5.92 13.99
N HIS A 179 16.67 5.76 12.95
CA HIS A 179 17.06 5.32 11.60
C HIS A 179 17.87 4.01 11.60
N LYS A 180 17.38 2.99 12.29
CA LYS A 180 18.09 1.69 12.41
C LYS A 180 17.14 0.50 12.44
N THR A 181 17.67 -0.66 12.07
CA THR A 181 17.00 -1.94 12.30
C THR A 181 17.05 -2.31 13.78
N LEU A 182 15.89 -2.67 14.35
CA LEU A 182 15.77 -3.14 15.75
C LEU A 182 15.91 -4.66 15.85
N THR A 183 15.19 -5.38 14.99
CA THR A 183 15.19 -6.85 14.99
C THR A 183 14.70 -7.38 13.64
N ILE A 184 14.93 -8.66 13.41
CA ILE A 184 14.52 -9.38 12.21
C ILE A 184 13.69 -10.59 12.65
N ILE A 185 12.49 -10.73 12.10
CA ILE A 185 11.53 -11.77 12.43
C ILE A 185 11.52 -12.79 11.27
N PRO A 186 11.96 -14.03 11.48
CA PRO A 186 11.79 -15.09 10.48
C PRO A 186 10.29 -15.37 10.26
N ILE A 187 9.87 -15.46 9.01
CA ILE A 187 8.48 -15.76 8.68
C ILE A 187 8.38 -17.20 8.21
N SER A 188 8.30 -17.43 6.94
CA SER A 188 8.17 -18.72 6.30
C SER A 188 8.74 -18.59 4.89
N LYS A 189 8.34 -19.42 3.97
CA LYS A 189 8.86 -19.31 2.61
C LYS A 189 8.10 -18.25 1.81
N ASN A 190 8.76 -17.17 1.39
CA ASN A 190 8.27 -16.13 0.51
C ASN A 190 7.19 -15.21 1.12
N THR A 191 7.62 -14.17 1.83
CA THR A 191 6.77 -13.07 2.27
C THR A 191 7.05 -11.83 1.42
N GLN A 192 6.01 -11.10 0.98
CA GLN A 192 6.16 -9.97 0.07
C GLN A 192 5.32 -8.77 0.49
N ARG A 193 4.03 -8.94 0.71
CA ARG A 193 3.08 -7.89 1.12
C ARG A 193 2.98 -7.80 2.64
N ILE A 194 2.76 -6.60 3.16
CA ILE A 194 2.71 -6.34 4.60
C ILE A 194 1.71 -5.22 4.89
N SER A 195 1.00 -5.33 6.01
CA SER A 195 0.14 -4.26 6.55
C SER A 195 0.17 -4.25 8.07
N ILE A 196 -0.33 -3.18 8.69
CA ILE A 196 -0.35 -3.01 10.15
C ILE A 196 -1.78 -2.67 10.61
N ALA A 197 -2.19 -3.22 11.75
CA ALA A 197 -3.47 -2.93 12.39
C ALA A 197 -3.57 -1.45 12.78
N PRO A 198 -4.78 -0.83 12.76
CA PRO A 198 -4.93 0.60 13.03
C PRO A 198 -4.54 1.04 14.45
N ASP A 199 -4.50 0.12 15.39
CA ASP A 199 -4.04 0.32 16.77
C ASP A 199 -2.54 0.01 16.97
N ASP A 200 -1.82 -0.26 15.89
CA ASP A 200 -0.41 -0.64 15.85
C ASP A 200 -0.06 -1.95 16.60
N SER A 201 -1.05 -2.74 17.02
CA SER A 201 -0.84 -3.93 17.85
C SER A 201 -0.36 -5.15 17.07
N MET A 202 -0.66 -5.23 15.79
CA MET A 202 -0.37 -6.39 14.93
C MET A 202 0.10 -5.99 13.54
N VAL A 203 1.02 -6.77 13.00
CA VAL A 203 1.44 -6.70 11.60
C VAL A 203 1.04 -7.99 10.90
N PHE A 204 0.58 -7.87 9.65
CA PHE A 204 0.11 -8.97 8.84
C PHE A 204 0.97 -9.14 7.59
N THR A 205 1.39 -10.37 7.31
CA THR A 205 2.07 -10.71 6.05
C THR A 205 1.71 -12.11 5.60
N ALA A 206 1.45 -12.27 4.31
CA ALA A 206 1.06 -13.56 3.75
C ALA A 206 2.27 -14.45 3.48
N ASP A 207 2.12 -15.75 3.72
CA ASP A 207 3.00 -16.78 3.18
C ASP A 207 2.54 -17.15 1.77
N GLN A 208 3.31 -16.74 0.77
CA GLN A 208 2.93 -17.00 -0.62
C GLN A 208 3.11 -18.46 -1.07
N THR A 209 3.62 -19.32 -0.22
CA THR A 209 3.83 -20.75 -0.52
C THR A 209 2.86 -21.66 0.21
N LYS A 210 2.22 -21.14 1.25
CA LYS A 210 1.25 -21.88 2.07
C LYS A 210 -0.03 -21.05 2.24
N PRO A 211 -1.18 -21.71 2.35
CA PRO A 211 -2.45 -21.03 2.55
C PRO A 211 -2.58 -20.52 3.99
N GLN A 212 -1.77 -19.54 4.35
CA GLN A 212 -1.75 -18.97 5.70
C GLN A 212 -1.25 -17.53 5.71
N LEU A 213 -1.71 -16.77 6.71
CA LEU A 213 -1.31 -15.38 6.97
C LEU A 213 -0.63 -15.31 8.35
N ALA A 214 0.56 -14.75 8.42
CA ALA A 214 1.23 -14.49 9.67
C ALA A 214 0.63 -13.27 10.36
N VAL A 215 0.35 -13.40 11.66
CA VAL A 215 0.04 -12.30 12.57
C VAL A 215 1.23 -12.11 13.50
N ILE A 216 1.88 -10.96 13.40
CA ILE A 216 3.02 -10.59 14.22
C ILE A 216 2.52 -9.66 15.33
N ASP A 217 2.85 -9.98 16.58
CA ASP A 217 2.63 -9.11 17.73
C ASP A 217 3.73 -8.05 17.79
N THR A 218 3.36 -6.77 17.78
CA THR A 218 4.32 -5.66 17.72
C THR A 218 5.03 -5.39 19.05
N LYS A 219 4.49 -5.86 20.18
CA LYS A 219 5.13 -5.72 21.50
C LYS A 219 6.26 -6.72 21.70
N THR A 220 6.05 -7.93 21.19
CA THR A 220 7.02 -9.02 21.33
C THR A 220 7.91 -9.20 20.11
N ASN A 221 7.55 -8.56 18.98
CA ASN A 221 8.18 -8.73 17.67
C ASN A 221 8.32 -10.21 17.27
N SER A 222 7.25 -10.97 17.44
CA SER A 222 7.21 -12.41 17.14
C SER A 222 5.87 -12.81 16.54
N ILE A 223 5.83 -13.95 15.87
CA ILE A 223 4.60 -14.50 15.30
C ILE A 223 3.67 -14.88 16.46
N LYS A 224 2.52 -14.22 16.54
CA LYS A 224 1.45 -14.49 17.51
C LYS A 224 0.67 -15.74 17.10
N GLN A 225 0.29 -15.82 15.82
CA GLN A 225 -0.41 -16.97 15.27
C GLN A 225 -0.38 -16.94 13.74
N TRP A 226 -0.81 -18.03 13.13
CA TRP A 226 -1.11 -18.15 11.71
C TRP A 226 -2.61 -18.26 11.49
N ILE A 227 -3.15 -17.45 10.58
CA ILE A 227 -4.54 -17.55 10.14
C ILE A 227 -4.57 -18.44 8.91
N PRO A 228 -5.28 -19.60 8.92
CA PRO A 228 -5.43 -20.42 7.72
C PRO A 228 -6.26 -19.69 6.67
N LEU A 229 -5.85 -19.84 5.40
CA LEU A 229 -6.55 -19.34 4.22
C LEU A 229 -6.89 -20.51 3.29
N ASP A 230 -7.77 -20.29 2.30
CA ASP A 230 -8.11 -21.33 1.31
C ASP A 230 -6.97 -21.57 0.30
N ALA A 231 -6.18 -20.53 0.02
CA ALA A 231 -4.99 -20.58 -0.83
C ALA A 231 -4.00 -19.49 -0.39
N PRO A 232 -2.75 -19.48 -0.91
CA PRO A 232 -1.76 -18.48 -0.55
C PRO A 232 -2.25 -17.04 -0.74
N GLY A 233 -2.17 -16.24 0.33
CA GLY A 233 -2.56 -14.84 0.33
C GLY A 233 -1.50 -13.92 -0.29
N TYR A 234 -1.90 -12.68 -0.58
CA TYR A 234 -1.01 -11.65 -1.13
C TYR A 234 -1.23 -10.31 -0.45
N GLY A 235 -1.92 -9.35 -1.10
CA GLY A 235 -2.19 -8.04 -0.52
C GLY A 235 -3.13 -8.08 0.68
N THR A 236 -2.88 -7.24 1.66
CA THR A 236 -3.69 -7.14 2.87
C THR A 236 -3.95 -5.69 3.22
N ALA A 237 -5.17 -5.37 3.65
CA ALA A 237 -5.51 -4.04 4.19
C ALA A 237 -6.51 -4.16 5.33
N PRO A 238 -6.20 -3.65 6.54
CA PRO A 238 -7.14 -3.57 7.63
C PRO A 238 -8.10 -2.39 7.44
N THR A 239 -9.32 -2.53 7.94
CA THR A 239 -10.25 -1.40 8.09
C THR A 239 -9.79 -0.49 9.23
N SER A 240 -9.97 0.83 9.09
CA SER A 240 -9.49 1.80 10.09
C SER A 240 -10.25 1.73 11.42
N ASP A 241 -11.43 1.09 11.44
CA ASP A 241 -12.18 0.80 12.65
C ASP A 241 -11.71 -0.46 13.39
N GLY A 242 -10.70 -1.16 12.84
CA GLY A 242 -10.11 -2.36 13.44
C GLY A 242 -11.00 -3.60 13.42
N LYS A 243 -12.06 -3.62 12.60
CA LYS A 243 -12.97 -4.78 12.54
C LYS A 243 -12.47 -5.87 11.62
N TYR A 244 -12.04 -5.51 10.42
CA TYR A 244 -11.73 -6.47 9.37
C TYR A 244 -10.33 -6.29 8.82
N LEU A 245 -9.76 -7.39 8.32
CA LEU A 245 -8.63 -7.39 7.41
C LEU A 245 -9.10 -8.03 6.11
N VAL A 246 -8.95 -7.31 5.00
CA VAL A 246 -9.21 -7.84 3.66
C VAL A 246 -7.92 -8.42 3.12
N VAL A 247 -7.95 -9.67 2.66
CA VAL A 247 -6.78 -10.42 2.15
C VAL A 247 -7.04 -10.84 0.71
N ALA A 248 -6.24 -10.38 -0.22
CA ALA A 248 -6.29 -10.83 -1.62
C ALA A 248 -5.70 -12.24 -1.75
N ILE A 249 -6.37 -13.12 -2.50
CA ILE A 249 -5.95 -14.51 -2.75
C ILE A 249 -5.90 -14.74 -4.27
N PRO A 250 -4.74 -14.44 -4.92
CA PRO A 250 -4.63 -14.39 -6.38
C PRO A 250 -4.98 -15.70 -7.08
N SER A 251 -4.47 -16.83 -6.59
CA SER A 251 -4.67 -18.15 -7.23
C SER A 251 -6.09 -18.69 -7.10
N ALA A 252 -6.86 -18.20 -6.13
CA ALA A 252 -8.26 -18.59 -5.93
C ALA A 252 -9.26 -17.57 -6.49
N HIS A 253 -8.78 -16.45 -7.04
CA HIS A 253 -9.64 -15.38 -7.57
C HIS A 253 -10.68 -14.89 -6.55
N GLN A 254 -10.23 -14.64 -5.32
CA GLN A 254 -11.10 -14.23 -4.23
C GLN A 254 -10.39 -13.29 -3.25
N VAL A 255 -11.17 -12.68 -2.38
CA VAL A 255 -10.68 -12.05 -1.16
C VAL A 255 -11.24 -12.76 0.06
N ALA A 256 -10.40 -12.92 1.09
CA ALA A 256 -10.86 -13.36 2.40
C ALA A 256 -11.06 -12.15 3.31
N ILE A 257 -12.13 -12.18 4.09
CA ILE A 257 -12.41 -11.21 5.14
C ILE A 257 -12.08 -11.88 6.47
N VAL A 258 -11.09 -11.35 7.15
CA VAL A 258 -10.68 -11.78 8.49
C VAL A 258 -11.30 -10.84 9.52
N ASP A 259 -11.99 -11.38 10.51
CA ASP A 259 -12.40 -10.66 11.71
C ASP A 259 -11.20 -10.46 12.62
N LEU A 260 -10.82 -9.20 12.88
CA LEU A 260 -9.60 -8.87 13.63
C LEU A 260 -9.71 -9.17 15.14
N ALA A 261 -10.91 -9.28 15.69
CA ALA A 261 -11.09 -9.64 17.09
C ALA A 261 -10.84 -11.14 17.35
N SER A 262 -11.34 -11.99 16.46
CA SER A 262 -11.18 -13.45 16.57
C SER A 262 -9.98 -14.00 15.78
N LEU A 263 -9.40 -13.22 14.87
CA LEU A 263 -8.36 -13.60 13.92
C LEU A 263 -8.75 -14.84 13.09
N LYS A 264 -10.00 -14.85 12.61
CA LYS A 264 -10.54 -15.94 11.76
C LYS A 264 -11.11 -15.38 10.48
N VAL A 265 -11.00 -16.15 9.40
CA VAL A 265 -11.73 -15.86 8.15
C VAL A 265 -13.23 -16.06 8.43
N ILE A 266 -14.02 -15.03 8.10
CA ILE A 266 -15.49 -15.04 8.28
C ILE A 266 -16.25 -15.06 6.95
N HIS A 267 -15.63 -14.56 5.88
CA HIS A 267 -16.17 -14.58 4.52
C HIS A 267 -15.07 -14.79 3.50
N THR A 268 -15.43 -15.44 2.40
CA THR A 268 -14.63 -15.52 1.19
C THR A 268 -15.48 -15.03 0.02
N ILE A 269 -15.00 -14.06 -0.73
CA ILE A 269 -15.77 -13.35 -1.76
C ILE A 269 -15.06 -13.51 -3.10
N PRO A 270 -15.71 -14.10 -4.12
CA PRO A 270 -15.16 -14.17 -5.47
C PRO A 270 -14.94 -12.77 -6.06
N VAL A 271 -13.78 -12.57 -6.70
CA VAL A 271 -13.42 -11.36 -7.43
C VAL A 271 -12.76 -11.75 -8.77
N PRO A 272 -12.54 -10.81 -9.71
CA PRO A 272 -11.84 -11.12 -10.96
C PRO A 272 -10.42 -11.67 -10.77
N ALA A 273 -9.86 -12.22 -11.84
CA ALA A 273 -8.59 -12.95 -11.84
C ALA A 273 -7.40 -12.13 -11.29
N SER A 274 -6.57 -12.79 -10.49
CA SER A 274 -5.34 -12.26 -9.89
C SER A 274 -5.55 -11.00 -9.04
N PRO A 275 -6.37 -11.04 -7.97
CA PRO A 275 -6.41 -9.93 -7.01
C PRO A 275 -5.03 -9.72 -6.38
N GLN A 276 -4.56 -8.44 -6.33
CA GLN A 276 -3.21 -8.10 -5.88
C GLN A 276 -3.23 -7.25 -4.61
N ALA A 277 -3.56 -5.98 -4.73
CA ALA A 277 -3.55 -5.02 -3.64
C ALA A 277 -4.97 -4.62 -3.24
N VAL A 278 -5.10 -4.11 -2.02
CA VAL A 278 -6.38 -3.70 -1.43
C VAL A 278 -6.25 -2.29 -0.89
N ALA A 279 -7.21 -1.43 -1.20
CA ALA A 279 -7.40 -0.11 -0.60
C ALA A 279 -8.75 -0.05 0.11
N ILE A 280 -8.77 0.34 1.38
CA ILE A 280 -10.00 0.52 2.14
C ILE A 280 -10.44 1.98 2.04
N ARG A 281 -11.71 2.23 1.71
CA ARG A 281 -12.27 3.57 1.79
C ARG A 281 -12.34 4.03 3.26
N PRO A 282 -12.01 5.29 3.59
CA PRO A 282 -11.88 5.74 5.00
C PRO A 282 -13.13 5.58 5.86
N ASP A 283 -14.33 5.46 5.26
CA ASP A 283 -15.58 5.18 5.97
C ASP A 283 -15.79 3.69 6.31
N ASN A 284 -14.84 2.83 5.94
CA ASN A 284 -14.86 1.38 6.13
C ASN A 284 -16.04 0.64 5.47
N LYS A 285 -16.71 1.27 4.47
CA LYS A 285 -17.82 0.64 3.77
C LYS A 285 -17.41 -0.09 2.50
N MET A 286 -16.28 0.28 1.90
CA MET A 286 -15.81 -0.28 0.64
C MET A 286 -14.35 -0.70 0.74
N ALA A 287 -14.03 -1.86 0.17
CA ALA A 287 -12.68 -2.27 -0.18
C ALA A 287 -12.55 -2.31 -1.71
N TYR A 288 -11.50 -1.68 -2.24
CA TYR A 288 -11.18 -1.73 -3.65
C TYR A 288 -9.98 -2.65 -3.85
N VAL A 289 -10.15 -3.63 -4.71
CA VAL A 289 -9.17 -4.69 -4.94
C VAL A 289 -8.72 -4.64 -6.39
N SER A 290 -7.44 -4.40 -6.62
CA SER A 290 -6.86 -4.46 -7.96
C SER A 290 -6.78 -5.91 -8.43
N CYS A 291 -7.22 -6.19 -9.65
CA CYS A 291 -7.24 -7.53 -10.26
C CYS A 291 -6.40 -7.49 -11.55
N ASP A 292 -5.11 -7.80 -11.41
CA ASP A 292 -4.06 -7.63 -12.42
C ASP A 292 -4.42 -8.28 -13.76
N SER A 293 -4.63 -9.59 -13.78
CA SER A 293 -4.90 -10.33 -15.02
C SER A 293 -6.24 -9.99 -15.65
N ALA A 294 -7.19 -9.49 -14.86
CA ALA A 294 -8.50 -9.06 -15.35
C ALA A 294 -8.51 -7.61 -15.84
N SER A 295 -7.50 -6.80 -15.50
CA SER A 295 -7.47 -5.35 -15.76
C SER A 295 -8.72 -4.66 -15.20
N GLN A 296 -9.08 -5.00 -13.97
CA GLN A 296 -10.27 -4.52 -13.28
C GLN A 296 -9.96 -4.18 -11.81
N VAL A 297 -10.79 -3.34 -11.24
CA VAL A 297 -10.89 -3.15 -9.79
C VAL A 297 -12.21 -3.72 -9.32
N ALA A 298 -12.17 -4.62 -8.36
CA ALA A 298 -13.35 -5.10 -7.66
C ALA A 298 -13.66 -4.15 -6.49
N ALA A 299 -14.83 -3.54 -6.50
CA ALA A 299 -15.38 -2.75 -5.41
C ALA A 299 -16.24 -3.66 -4.53
N VAL A 300 -15.71 -4.06 -3.38
CA VAL A 300 -16.35 -4.94 -2.42
C VAL A 300 -17.03 -4.10 -1.34
N ASN A 301 -18.35 -4.24 -1.20
CA ASN A 301 -19.11 -3.61 -0.13
C ASN A 301 -18.94 -4.41 1.17
N LEU A 302 -18.36 -3.79 2.19
CA LEU A 302 -18.08 -4.43 3.47
C LEU A 302 -19.30 -4.56 4.40
N SER A 303 -20.48 -4.08 3.96
CA SER A 303 -21.72 -4.19 4.75
C SER A 303 -22.57 -5.39 4.33
N ASP A 304 -22.56 -5.75 3.04
CA ASP A 304 -23.40 -6.80 2.47
C ASP A 304 -22.63 -7.80 1.60
N TRP A 305 -21.30 -7.60 1.47
CA TRP A 305 -20.35 -8.43 0.73
C TRP A 305 -20.60 -8.47 -0.79
N SER A 306 -21.40 -7.57 -1.31
CA SER A 306 -21.63 -7.44 -2.75
C SER A 306 -20.39 -6.90 -3.47
N VAL A 307 -20.23 -7.27 -4.75
CA VAL A 307 -19.10 -6.87 -5.58
C VAL A 307 -19.60 -6.16 -6.83
N SER A 308 -19.03 -5.00 -7.11
CA SER A 308 -19.17 -4.30 -8.38
C SER A 308 -17.81 -4.21 -9.07
N LEU A 309 -17.80 -4.16 -10.41
CA LEU A 309 -16.55 -4.19 -11.18
C LEU A 309 -16.33 -2.87 -11.90
N ILE A 310 -15.08 -2.39 -11.88
CA ILE A 310 -14.63 -1.21 -12.59
C ILE A 310 -13.53 -1.62 -13.55
N ASN A 311 -13.65 -1.27 -14.83
CA ASN A 311 -12.57 -1.48 -15.77
C ASN A 311 -11.42 -0.51 -15.47
N ALA A 312 -10.19 -1.03 -15.46
CA ALA A 312 -8.96 -0.30 -15.21
C ALA A 312 -7.95 -0.52 -16.35
N GLY A 313 -6.77 0.06 -16.24
CA GLY A 313 -5.68 -0.20 -17.18
C GLY A 313 -5.12 -1.63 -17.06
N LYS A 314 -4.36 -2.07 -18.06
CA LYS A 314 -3.78 -3.41 -18.09
C LYS A 314 -2.77 -3.62 -16.96
N GLY A 315 -2.84 -4.78 -16.32
CA GLY A 315 -1.91 -5.15 -15.26
C GLY A 315 -2.07 -4.29 -14.01
N THR A 316 -3.30 -3.94 -13.65
CA THR A 316 -3.60 -3.15 -12.45
C THR A 316 -3.09 -3.84 -11.19
N ASP A 317 -2.12 -3.21 -10.47
CA ASP A 317 -1.42 -3.77 -9.30
C ASP A 317 -1.61 -2.91 -8.05
N GLY A 318 -0.71 -1.99 -7.75
CA GLY A 318 -0.85 -1.08 -6.63
C GLY A 318 -2.12 -0.23 -6.70
N ILE A 319 -2.78 -0.04 -5.56
CA ILE A 319 -4.04 0.68 -5.48
C ILE A 319 -4.09 1.52 -4.21
N THR A 320 -4.61 2.74 -4.28
CA THR A 320 -4.84 3.58 -3.11
C THR A 320 -6.10 4.43 -3.27
N TRP A 321 -6.67 4.83 -2.13
CA TRP A 321 -7.76 5.81 -2.07
C TRP A 321 -7.21 7.21 -1.84
N VAL A 322 -7.77 8.20 -2.53
CA VAL A 322 -7.48 9.62 -2.38
C VAL A 322 -8.75 10.35 -2.00
N ALA A 323 -8.81 10.95 -0.82
CA ALA A 323 -9.91 11.83 -0.47
C ALA A 323 -9.87 13.11 -1.31
N GLN A 324 -11.02 13.54 -1.83
CA GLN A 324 -11.15 14.80 -2.54
C GLN A 324 -11.44 15.90 -1.52
N ASN A 325 -10.55 16.89 -1.43
CA ASN A 325 -10.70 18.06 -0.56
C ASN A 325 -11.51 19.16 -1.24
#